data_c67c2fba23af3acc1ed5f9938e6c1842
#
_entry.id   c67c2fba23af3acc1ed5f9938e6c1842
#
_cell.length_a   1.000
_cell.length_b   1.000
_cell.length_c   1.000
_cell.angle_alpha   90.00
_cell.angle_beta   90.00
_cell.angle_gamma   90.00
#
_symmetry.space_group_name_H-M   'P 1'
#
loop_
_entity.id
_entity.type
_entity.pdbx_description
1 polymer ?
#
loop_
_entity_poly.entity_id
_entity_poly.type
_entity_poly.pdbx_seq_one_letter_code
_entity_poly.pdbx_strand_id
1 'polypeptide(L)'
;MFNPKVEINSAITKAINILEQCYNQFNKPYIYKIEYKPNSKSYWAKIGRNSKKHPGYFLRIGGLFQLIPDEELARIRFQSTIIHELIHTIPGCMNHGNKFKRICSLVNRKYPQYQLQTSTDASIYGINLEEDKPKYKIICECCGKEYLYCRKPKRNITDYLCSVCKSDKLKLININ
;
A
#
# COMPACT_ATOMS: atom_id res chain seq x y z
N MET A 1 21.32 -6.56 -7.50
CA MET A 1 20.12 -5.70 -7.36
C MET A 1 18.92 -6.61 -7.05
N PHE A 2 18.19 -6.31 -5.99
CA PHE A 2 17.04 -7.09 -5.54
C PHE A 2 15.93 -7.14 -6.61
N ASN A 3 15.44 -8.35 -6.91
CA ASN A 3 14.37 -8.56 -7.89
C ASN A 3 13.14 -9.22 -7.23
N PRO A 4 12.11 -8.46 -6.87
CA PRO A 4 10.90 -8.98 -6.24
C PRO A 4 10.23 -10.10 -7.03
N LYS A 5 10.25 -10.03 -8.38
CA LYS A 5 9.59 -11.01 -9.25
C LYS A 5 10.13 -12.44 -9.05
N VAL A 6 11.42 -12.58 -8.80
CA VAL A 6 12.06 -13.89 -8.57
C VAL A 6 11.73 -14.42 -7.18
N GLU A 7 11.61 -13.53 -6.20
CA GLU A 7 11.50 -13.89 -4.78
C GLU A 7 10.06 -14.05 -4.27
N ILE A 8 9.04 -13.68 -5.08
CA ILE A 8 7.63 -13.63 -4.63
C ILE A 8 7.16 -14.95 -4.00
N ASN A 9 7.36 -16.07 -4.69
CA ASN A 9 6.83 -17.35 -4.20
C ASN A 9 7.53 -17.81 -2.93
N SER A 10 8.85 -17.66 -2.87
CA SER A 10 9.64 -17.95 -1.68
C SER A 10 9.22 -17.07 -0.50
N ALA A 11 9.01 -15.77 -0.72
CA ALA A 11 8.56 -14.83 0.31
C ALA A 11 7.17 -15.16 0.84
N ILE A 12 6.23 -15.56 -0.03
CA ILE A 12 4.88 -15.99 0.38
C ILE A 12 4.96 -17.25 1.23
N THR A 13 5.70 -18.27 0.80
CA THR A 13 5.88 -19.51 1.57
C THR A 13 6.47 -19.23 2.95
N LYS A 14 7.53 -18.42 3.01
CA LYS A 14 8.15 -18.01 4.26
C LYS A 14 7.21 -17.21 5.16
N ALA A 15 6.41 -16.32 4.60
CA ALA A 15 5.43 -15.54 5.34
C ALA A 15 4.30 -16.42 5.94
N ILE A 16 3.83 -17.41 5.19
CA ILE A 16 2.86 -18.41 5.67
C ILE A 16 3.44 -19.15 6.88
N ASN A 17 4.64 -19.71 6.76
CA ASN A 17 5.29 -20.46 7.84
C ASN A 17 5.48 -19.59 9.10
N ILE A 18 5.84 -18.31 8.93
CA ILE A 18 5.97 -17.35 10.04
C ILE A 18 4.63 -17.13 10.74
N LEU A 19 3.57 -16.90 9.96
CA LEU A 19 2.24 -16.65 10.52
C LEU A 19 1.66 -17.89 11.22
N GLU A 20 1.83 -19.07 10.67
CA GLU A 20 1.45 -20.34 11.32
C GLU A 20 2.14 -20.54 12.67
N GLN A 21 3.42 -20.17 12.77
CA GLN A 21 4.18 -20.23 14.02
C GLN A 21 3.84 -19.15 15.05
N CYS A 22 3.32 -18.00 14.62
CA CYS A 22 3.04 -16.86 15.49
C CYS A 22 1.57 -16.75 15.87
N TYR A 23 0.66 -17.31 15.06
CA TYR A 23 -0.77 -17.16 15.22
C TYR A 23 -1.50 -18.47 14.83
N ASN A 24 -1.84 -19.29 15.81
CA ASN A 24 -2.43 -20.61 15.65
C ASN A 24 -3.79 -20.64 14.92
N GLN A 25 -4.48 -19.50 14.79
CA GLN A 25 -5.73 -19.37 14.04
C GLN A 25 -5.48 -18.87 12.60
N PHE A 26 -4.23 -18.81 12.15
CA PHE A 26 -3.92 -18.47 10.78
C PHE A 26 -4.30 -19.61 9.85
N ASN A 27 -5.12 -19.31 8.84
CA ASN A 27 -5.45 -20.24 7.77
C ASN A 27 -4.79 -19.74 6.49
N LYS A 28 -4.03 -20.61 5.84
CA LYS A 28 -3.37 -20.32 4.57
C LYS A 28 -4.38 -19.78 3.53
N PRO A 29 -4.22 -18.56 3.04
CA PRO A 29 -5.15 -18.00 2.06
C PRO A 29 -4.97 -18.62 0.68
N TYR A 30 -6.05 -18.75 -0.08
CA TYR A 30 -5.96 -19.02 -1.50
C TYR A 30 -5.69 -17.70 -2.25
N ILE A 31 -4.50 -17.59 -2.85
CA ILE A 31 -4.10 -16.46 -3.69
C ILE A 31 -4.24 -16.90 -5.15
N TYR A 32 -5.29 -16.44 -5.82
CA TYR A 32 -5.57 -16.83 -7.21
C TYR A 32 -4.75 -16.03 -8.23
N LYS A 33 -4.23 -14.87 -7.85
CA LYS A 33 -3.48 -13.99 -8.75
C LYS A 33 -2.41 -13.21 -8.00
N ILE A 34 -1.21 -13.21 -8.57
CA ILE A 34 -0.08 -12.37 -8.14
C ILE A 34 0.32 -11.48 -9.30
N GLU A 35 0.39 -10.16 -9.06
CA GLU A 35 0.83 -9.17 -10.05
C GLU A 35 2.02 -8.38 -9.52
N TYR A 36 3.09 -8.32 -10.28
CA TYR A 36 4.20 -7.40 -10.04
C TYR A 36 4.10 -6.19 -10.96
N LYS A 37 4.13 -4.98 -10.38
CA LYS A 37 4.01 -3.69 -11.07
C LYS A 37 5.28 -2.86 -10.84
N PRO A 38 6.39 -3.12 -11.58
CA PRO A 38 7.69 -2.50 -11.33
C PRO A 38 7.67 -0.96 -11.41
N ASN A 39 6.81 -0.41 -12.24
CA ASN A 39 6.69 1.04 -12.43
C ASN A 39 5.77 1.71 -11.38
N SER A 40 5.13 0.94 -10.49
CA SER A 40 4.26 1.52 -9.46
C SER A 40 5.07 1.90 -8.23
N LYS A 41 5.16 3.21 -7.97
CA LYS A 41 5.85 3.79 -6.81
C LYS A 41 4.88 4.28 -5.72
N SER A 42 3.57 4.01 -5.87
CA SER A 42 2.53 4.52 -4.96
C SER A 42 2.17 3.59 -3.81
N TYR A 43 2.72 2.38 -3.77
CA TYR A 43 2.51 1.40 -2.71
C TYR A 43 3.61 0.32 -2.73
N TRP A 44 3.85 -0.30 -1.58
CA TRP A 44 4.73 -1.45 -1.44
C TRP A 44 4.07 -2.72 -1.97
N ALA A 45 2.95 -3.11 -1.40
CA ALA A 45 2.06 -4.15 -1.89
C ALA A 45 0.61 -3.86 -1.53
N LYS A 46 -0.32 -4.65 -2.06
CA LYS A 46 -1.74 -4.63 -1.71
C LYS A 46 -2.32 -6.03 -1.88
N ILE A 47 -3.08 -6.49 -0.89
CA ILE A 47 -3.90 -7.68 -1.01
C ILE A 47 -5.39 -7.29 -1.03
N GLY A 48 -6.19 -8.04 -1.77
CA GLY A 48 -7.62 -7.77 -1.85
C GLY A 48 -8.42 -8.97 -2.32
N ARG A 49 -9.75 -8.89 -2.19
CA ARG A 49 -10.70 -9.89 -2.67
C ARG A 49 -11.45 -9.40 -3.89
N ASN A 50 -11.75 -10.30 -4.80
CA ASN A 50 -12.74 -10.09 -5.84
C ASN A 50 -13.83 -11.17 -5.73
N SER A 51 -14.59 -11.12 -4.64
CA SER A 51 -15.57 -12.13 -4.25
C SER A 51 -16.64 -12.43 -5.29
N LYS A 52 -16.91 -11.48 -6.21
CA LYS A 52 -17.88 -11.68 -7.32
C LYS A 52 -17.34 -12.60 -8.43
N LYS A 53 -16.02 -12.71 -8.58
CA LYS A 53 -15.38 -13.45 -9.67
C LYS A 53 -14.54 -14.65 -9.20
N HIS A 54 -13.92 -14.53 -8.02
CA HIS A 54 -12.98 -15.54 -7.51
C HIS A 54 -13.09 -15.68 -5.99
N PRO A 55 -13.02 -16.90 -5.45
CA PRO A 55 -13.18 -17.16 -4.01
C PRO A 55 -11.97 -16.75 -3.16
N GLY A 56 -10.85 -16.38 -3.78
CA GLY A 56 -9.59 -16.10 -3.09
C GLY A 56 -9.18 -14.62 -3.06
N TYR A 57 -7.89 -14.43 -2.89
CA TYR A 57 -7.26 -13.12 -2.85
C TYR A 57 -6.41 -12.87 -4.10
N PHE A 58 -6.25 -11.61 -4.47
CA PHE A 58 -5.17 -11.19 -5.35
C PHE A 58 -4.11 -10.45 -4.54
N LEU A 59 -2.84 -10.63 -4.89
CA LEU A 59 -1.70 -9.91 -4.32
C LEU A 59 -1.06 -9.07 -5.43
N ARG A 60 -0.93 -7.77 -5.20
CA ARG A 60 -0.26 -6.86 -6.12
C ARG A 60 0.95 -6.25 -5.42
N ILE A 61 2.10 -6.31 -6.06
CA ILE A 61 3.39 -5.84 -5.54
C ILE A 61 3.85 -4.66 -6.37
N GLY A 62 4.21 -3.57 -5.72
CA GLY A 62 4.78 -2.36 -6.34
C GLY A 62 6.27 -2.46 -6.59
N GLY A 63 6.84 -1.43 -7.23
CA GLY A 63 8.25 -1.35 -7.61
C GLY A 63 9.16 -0.67 -6.59
N LEU A 64 8.64 -0.20 -5.45
CA LEU A 64 9.42 0.53 -4.45
C LEU A 64 10.63 -0.24 -3.92
N PHE A 65 10.55 -1.57 -3.84
CA PHE A 65 11.63 -2.41 -3.33
C PHE A 65 12.92 -2.32 -4.16
N GLN A 66 12.80 -2.07 -5.48
CA GLN A 66 13.95 -1.92 -6.37
C GLN A 66 14.70 -0.59 -6.15
N LEU A 67 14.08 0.35 -5.46
CA LEU A 67 14.66 1.65 -5.16
C LEU A 67 15.45 1.66 -3.85
N ILE A 68 15.39 0.59 -3.05
CA ILE A 68 16.17 0.45 -1.83
C ILE A 68 17.62 0.11 -2.23
N PRO A 69 18.61 0.96 -1.90
CA PRO A 69 20.00 0.74 -2.32
C PRO A 69 20.63 -0.53 -1.73
N ASP A 70 20.34 -0.80 -0.46
CA ASP A 70 20.81 -1.98 0.25
C ASP A 70 19.93 -3.19 -0.09
N GLU A 71 20.53 -4.22 -0.69
CA GLU A 71 19.82 -5.40 -1.17
C GLU A 71 19.27 -6.27 -0.02
N GLU A 72 19.98 -6.39 1.08
CA GLU A 72 19.52 -7.16 2.25
C GLU A 72 18.34 -6.44 2.92
N LEU A 73 18.43 -5.13 3.08
CA LEU A 73 17.33 -4.31 3.57
C LEU A 73 16.09 -4.40 2.65
N ALA A 74 16.30 -4.43 1.33
CA ALA A 74 15.23 -4.63 0.36
C ALA A 74 14.54 -5.99 0.54
N ARG A 75 15.30 -7.07 0.78
CA ARG A 75 14.75 -8.40 1.08
C ARG A 75 13.97 -8.44 2.38
N ILE A 76 14.52 -7.86 3.44
CA ILE A 76 13.85 -7.79 4.74
C ILE A 76 12.54 -7.01 4.60
N ARG A 77 12.57 -5.85 3.93
CA ARG A 77 11.39 -5.03 3.70
C ARG A 77 10.35 -5.74 2.84
N PHE A 78 10.80 -6.43 1.79
CA PHE A 78 9.91 -7.23 0.95
C PHE A 78 9.22 -8.33 1.74
N GLN A 79 9.97 -9.11 2.50
CA GLN A 79 9.43 -10.16 3.36
C GLN A 79 8.46 -9.61 4.41
N SER A 80 8.82 -8.51 5.07
CA SER A 80 7.96 -7.81 6.02
C SER A 80 6.63 -7.39 5.39
N THR A 81 6.68 -6.84 4.18
CA THR A 81 5.48 -6.42 3.44
C THR A 81 4.60 -7.62 3.06
N ILE A 82 5.17 -8.72 2.61
CA ILE A 82 4.37 -9.93 2.29
C ILE A 82 3.69 -10.47 3.55
N ILE A 83 4.37 -10.51 4.71
CA ILE A 83 3.74 -10.90 5.97
C ILE A 83 2.57 -9.96 6.31
N HIS A 84 2.79 -8.64 6.20
CA HIS A 84 1.76 -7.62 6.44
C HIS A 84 0.51 -7.86 5.58
N GLU A 85 0.70 -8.06 4.28
CA GLU A 85 -0.41 -8.33 3.36
C GLU A 85 -1.15 -9.63 3.69
N LEU A 86 -0.42 -10.68 4.08
CA LEU A 86 -1.06 -11.94 4.49
C LEU A 86 -1.84 -11.82 5.80
N ILE A 87 -1.45 -10.94 6.74
CA ILE A 87 -2.25 -10.66 7.94
C ILE A 87 -3.63 -10.10 7.54
N HIS A 88 -3.73 -9.30 6.48
CA HIS A 88 -5.01 -8.80 5.98
C HIS A 88 -5.97 -9.90 5.51
N THR A 89 -5.49 -11.11 5.23
CA THR A 89 -6.37 -12.25 4.90
C THR A 89 -7.07 -12.87 6.10
N ILE A 90 -6.61 -12.55 7.32
CA ILE A 90 -7.19 -13.07 8.56
C ILE A 90 -8.52 -12.34 8.83
N PRO A 91 -9.62 -13.06 9.14
CA PRO A 91 -10.90 -12.42 9.47
C PRO A 91 -10.76 -11.35 10.56
N GLY A 92 -11.28 -10.17 10.29
CA GLY A 92 -11.18 -9.00 11.19
C GLY A 92 -9.88 -8.21 11.08
N CYS A 93 -8.97 -8.55 10.12
CA CYS A 93 -7.71 -7.83 9.89
C CYS A 93 -7.66 -7.06 8.56
N MET A 94 -8.80 -6.84 7.88
CA MET A 94 -8.83 -6.05 6.63
C MET A 94 -8.44 -4.57 6.83
N ASN A 95 -8.51 -4.09 8.05
CA ASN A 95 -7.98 -2.79 8.47
C ASN A 95 -6.86 -3.00 9.50
N HIS A 96 -6.14 -1.92 9.85
CA HIS A 96 -5.07 -1.95 10.84
C HIS A 96 -5.57 -1.80 12.30
N GLY A 97 -6.72 -2.43 12.62
CA GLY A 97 -7.31 -2.42 13.96
C GLY A 97 -6.51 -3.21 15.01
N ASN A 98 -7.06 -3.33 16.22
CA ASN A 98 -6.37 -3.96 17.35
C ASN A 98 -5.92 -5.41 17.08
N LYS A 99 -6.75 -6.20 16.40
CA LYS A 99 -6.39 -7.59 16.04
C LYS A 99 -5.17 -7.63 15.12
N PHE A 100 -5.14 -6.77 14.09
CA PHE A 100 -4.00 -6.65 13.18
C PHE A 100 -2.72 -6.29 13.96
N LYS A 101 -2.78 -5.22 14.77
CA LYS A 101 -1.63 -4.76 15.59
C LYS A 101 -1.12 -5.83 16.53
N ARG A 102 -2.04 -6.59 17.17
CA ARG A 102 -1.68 -7.72 18.05
C ARG A 102 -0.89 -8.79 17.28
N ILE A 103 -1.32 -9.16 16.07
CA ILE A 103 -0.62 -10.15 15.26
C ILE A 103 0.76 -9.62 14.84
N CYS A 104 0.86 -8.35 14.41
CA CYS A 104 2.15 -7.72 14.14
C CYS A 104 3.09 -7.81 15.35
N SER A 105 2.59 -7.54 16.55
CA SER A 105 3.40 -7.62 17.79
C SER A 105 3.86 -9.05 18.08
N LEU A 106 3.04 -10.07 17.81
CA LEU A 106 3.45 -11.48 17.95
C LEU A 106 4.58 -11.83 16.97
N VAL A 107 4.46 -11.40 15.71
CA VAL A 107 5.52 -11.61 14.72
C VAL A 107 6.79 -10.85 15.10
N ASN A 108 6.70 -9.57 15.45
CA ASN A 108 7.86 -8.74 15.80
C ASN A 108 8.62 -9.27 17.02
N ARG A 109 7.93 -9.86 17.98
CA ARG A 109 8.56 -10.48 19.16
C ARG A 109 9.40 -11.70 18.79
N LYS A 110 8.94 -12.52 17.83
CA LYS A 110 9.64 -13.75 17.41
C LYS A 110 10.64 -13.48 16.28
N TYR A 111 10.36 -12.49 15.43
CA TYR A 111 11.14 -12.13 14.26
C TYR A 111 11.35 -10.61 14.21
N PRO A 112 12.17 -10.05 15.11
CA PRO A 112 12.33 -8.60 15.28
C PRO A 112 12.90 -7.89 14.04
N GLN A 113 13.59 -8.61 13.16
CA GLN A 113 14.16 -8.07 11.92
C GLN A 113 13.09 -7.54 10.95
N TYR A 114 11.84 -8.02 11.02
CA TYR A 114 10.79 -7.59 10.09
C TYR A 114 10.13 -6.28 10.48
N GLN A 115 10.10 -5.92 11.76
CA GLN A 115 9.55 -4.65 12.27
C GLN A 115 8.22 -4.28 11.63
N LEU A 116 7.24 -5.22 11.66
CA LEU A 116 5.93 -5.01 11.05
C LEU A 116 5.24 -3.78 11.63
N GLN A 117 4.77 -2.90 10.76
CA GLN A 117 4.08 -1.66 11.09
C GLN A 117 2.78 -1.54 10.27
N THR A 118 1.87 -0.66 10.69
CA THR A 118 0.61 -0.40 9.97
C THR A 118 0.81 0.45 8.71
N SER A 119 1.86 1.26 8.70
CA SER A 119 2.29 2.07 7.56
C SER A 119 3.80 2.21 7.59
N THR A 120 4.41 2.44 6.43
CA THR A 120 5.86 2.63 6.33
C THR A 120 6.16 3.72 5.32
N ASP A 121 6.87 4.74 5.76
CA ASP A 121 7.40 5.79 4.90
C ASP A 121 8.58 5.23 4.08
N ALA A 122 8.59 5.54 2.78
CA ALA A 122 9.66 5.11 1.88
C ALA A 122 10.99 5.84 2.16
N SER A 123 10.93 7.04 2.73
CA SER A 123 12.12 7.86 3.04
C SER A 123 13.07 7.20 4.04
N ILE A 124 12.53 6.39 4.99
CA ILE A 124 13.37 5.66 5.96
C ILE A 124 14.27 4.60 5.31
N TYR A 125 14.02 4.24 4.06
CA TYR A 125 14.84 3.34 3.25
C TYR A 125 15.73 4.07 2.23
N GLY A 126 15.89 5.39 2.40
CA GLY A 126 16.66 6.23 1.47
C GLY A 126 15.96 6.45 0.12
N ILE A 127 14.68 6.15 0.01
CA ILE A 127 13.90 6.37 -1.20
C ILE A 127 13.33 7.78 -1.17
N ASN A 128 13.96 8.67 -1.93
CA ASN A 128 13.41 10.00 -2.20
C ASN A 128 12.48 9.88 -3.42
N LEU A 129 11.21 9.69 -3.15
CA LEU A 129 10.20 9.88 -4.19
C LEU A 129 10.11 11.38 -4.43
N GLU A 130 10.45 11.84 -5.66
CA GLU A 130 10.08 13.20 -6.05
C GLU A 130 8.59 13.36 -5.79
N GLU A 131 8.24 14.32 -4.97
CA GLU A 131 6.84 14.68 -4.79
C GLU A 131 6.29 15.05 -6.17
N ASP A 132 5.26 14.34 -6.61
CA ASP A 132 4.56 14.67 -7.85
C ASP A 132 4.15 16.15 -7.75
N LYS A 133 4.81 17.04 -8.49
CA LYS A 133 4.46 18.47 -8.49
C LYS A 133 3.00 18.60 -8.91
N PRO A 134 2.23 19.46 -8.24
CA PRO A 134 0.85 19.69 -8.63
C PRO A 134 0.78 20.15 -10.08
N LYS A 135 -0.03 19.49 -10.87
CA LYS A 135 -0.27 19.79 -12.28
C LYS A 135 -1.60 20.49 -12.51
N TYR A 136 -2.49 20.40 -11.53
CA TYR A 136 -3.82 20.99 -11.59
C TYR A 136 -4.12 21.69 -10.27
N LYS A 137 -4.83 22.81 -10.38
CA LYS A 137 -5.34 23.59 -9.27
C LYS A 137 -6.85 23.78 -9.45
N ILE A 138 -7.63 23.55 -8.38
CA ILE A 138 -9.03 23.96 -8.33
C ILE A 138 -9.10 25.17 -7.40
N ILE A 139 -9.73 26.26 -7.86
CA ILE A 139 -9.96 27.46 -7.08
C ILE A 139 -11.46 27.60 -6.87
N CYS A 140 -11.87 27.86 -5.64
CA CYS A 140 -13.23 28.30 -5.34
C CYS A 140 -13.36 29.79 -5.61
N GLU A 141 -14.18 30.18 -6.60
CA GLU A 141 -14.41 31.59 -6.95
C GLU A 141 -15.20 32.36 -5.89
N CYS A 142 -15.84 31.63 -4.93
CA CYS A 142 -16.60 32.24 -3.84
C CYS A 142 -15.71 32.63 -2.64
N CYS A 143 -14.82 31.73 -2.18
CA CYS A 143 -14.02 31.95 -0.96
C CYS A 143 -12.50 31.95 -1.21
N GLY A 144 -12.05 31.81 -2.45
CA GLY A 144 -10.63 31.80 -2.82
C GLY A 144 -9.86 30.54 -2.41
N LYS A 145 -10.51 29.53 -1.79
CA LYS A 145 -9.82 28.30 -1.37
C LYS A 145 -9.24 27.57 -2.58
N GLU A 146 -7.96 27.21 -2.48
CA GLU A 146 -7.23 26.46 -3.49
C GLU A 146 -7.04 25.00 -3.08
N TYR A 147 -7.12 24.11 -4.07
CA TYR A 147 -6.89 22.67 -3.95
C TYR A 147 -5.90 22.24 -5.03
N LEU A 148 -4.78 21.64 -4.64
CA LEU A 148 -3.72 21.20 -5.55
C LEU A 148 -3.84 19.70 -5.84
N TYR A 149 -3.65 19.30 -7.10
CA TYR A 149 -3.73 17.93 -7.57
C TYR A 149 -2.57 17.58 -8.49
N CYS A 150 -1.92 16.46 -8.24
CA CYS A 150 -0.88 15.92 -9.12
C CYS A 150 -1.47 15.26 -10.39
N ARG A 151 -2.75 14.90 -10.35
CA ARG A 151 -3.49 14.28 -11.47
C ARG A 151 -4.81 15.00 -11.69
N LYS A 152 -5.27 15.01 -12.96
CA LYS A 152 -6.58 15.58 -13.29
C LYS A 152 -7.68 14.90 -12.49
N PRO A 153 -8.57 15.66 -11.83
CA PRO A 153 -9.75 15.12 -11.17
C PRO A 153 -10.57 14.23 -12.12
N LYS A 154 -11.03 13.07 -11.64
CA LYS A 154 -11.73 12.09 -12.48
C LYS A 154 -13.17 12.48 -12.79
N ARG A 155 -13.81 13.24 -11.90
CA ARG A 155 -15.18 13.73 -12.08
C ARG A 155 -15.17 15.11 -12.73
N ASN A 156 -16.27 15.51 -13.31
CA ASN A 156 -16.43 16.89 -13.80
C ASN A 156 -16.33 17.85 -12.62
N ILE A 157 -15.81 19.06 -12.90
CA ILE A 157 -15.65 20.08 -11.85
C ILE A 157 -16.98 20.46 -11.21
N THR A 158 -18.07 20.39 -11.97
CA THR A 158 -19.45 20.62 -11.52
C THR A 158 -19.97 19.63 -10.49
N ASP A 159 -19.30 18.46 -10.35
CA ASP A 159 -19.69 17.42 -9.37
C ASP A 159 -19.05 17.64 -7.99
N TYR A 160 -18.24 18.69 -7.85
CA TYR A 160 -17.56 19.03 -6.61
C TYR A 160 -18.17 20.25 -5.94
N LEU A 161 -18.07 20.27 -4.61
CA LEU A 161 -18.37 21.43 -3.79
C LEU A 161 -17.13 21.86 -3.02
N CYS A 162 -16.98 23.15 -2.81
CA CYS A 162 -15.92 23.68 -1.95
C CYS A 162 -16.08 23.11 -0.53
N SER A 163 -15.00 22.56 0.04
CA SER A 163 -15.04 21.99 1.39
C SER A 163 -15.26 23.04 2.47
N VAL A 164 -14.95 24.31 2.17
CA VAL A 164 -15.05 25.44 3.10
C VAL A 164 -16.44 26.09 3.04
N CYS A 165 -16.81 26.66 1.88
CA CYS A 165 -18.03 27.45 1.74
C CYS A 165 -19.19 26.71 1.04
N LYS A 166 -18.98 25.43 0.68
CA LYS A 166 -19.98 24.56 -0.01
C LYS A 166 -20.46 25.09 -1.36
N SER A 167 -19.82 26.11 -1.92
CA SER A 167 -20.12 26.62 -3.25
C SER A 167 -19.73 25.63 -4.34
N ASP A 168 -20.49 25.55 -5.40
CA ASP A 168 -20.22 24.82 -6.65
C ASP A 168 -19.40 25.65 -7.65
N LYS A 169 -19.16 26.94 -7.38
CA LYS A 169 -18.36 27.82 -8.22
C LYS A 169 -16.88 27.49 -8.12
N LEU A 170 -16.49 26.40 -8.77
CA LEU A 170 -15.12 25.91 -8.78
C LEU A 170 -14.53 26.02 -10.19
N LYS A 171 -13.28 26.46 -10.28
CA LYS A 171 -12.52 26.58 -11.52
C LYS A 171 -11.31 25.68 -11.52
N LEU A 172 -11.18 24.82 -12.53
CA LEU A 172 -10.03 23.95 -12.74
C LEU A 172 -8.99 24.66 -13.62
N ILE A 173 -7.75 24.71 -13.16
CA ILE A 173 -6.61 25.32 -13.84
C ILE A 173 -5.54 24.27 -14.01
N ASN A 174 -4.95 24.17 -15.20
CA ASN A 174 -3.71 23.44 -15.46
C ASN A 174 -2.53 24.39 -15.13
N ILE A 175 -1.61 23.95 -14.26
CA ILE A 175 -0.48 24.75 -13.77
C ILE A 175 0.87 24.22 -14.28
N ASN A 176 0.85 23.47 -15.39
CA ASN A 176 2.07 23.11 -16.11
C ASN A 176 2.69 24.30 -16.81
#